data_94d772bca463bb30e55b9f228d1a49a7
#
_entry.id   94d772bca463bb30e55b9f228d1a49a7
#
_cell.length_a   1.000
_cell.length_b   1.000
_cell.length_c   1.000
_cell.angle_alpha   90.00
_cell.angle_beta   90.00
_cell.angle_gamma   90.00
#
_symmetry.space_group_name_H-M   'P 1'
#
loop_
_entity.id
_entity.type
_entity.pdbx_description
1 polymer ?
#
loop_
_entity_poly.entity_id
_entity_poly.type
_entity_poly.pdbx_seq_one_letter_code
_entity_poly.pdbx_strand_id
1 'polypeptide(L)'
;MNRRHRIYEGKAKILYEGPEPGTYIQFFKDDATAFNAKKHEIIDGKGVLNNRISEHIFNHLGRLGIPTHFIKRINMREQLIKAVEIIPLEVVVRNVAAGSLSKRLGLEEGTPLSQSIIEFYYKNDSLDDPMVTEEHITAFGWAVPQELEDIMQLSVRINDFLSGLFASVNIQLVDFKMEFGRLWEDETMRIVLADEISPDSARLWDIQTRKKMDKDRFRRDMGGLINAYQEVAKRLGIINENEPPRPSGPVLVK
;
A
#
# COMPACT_ATOMS: atom_id res chain seq x y z
N MET A 1 24.66 -13.59 14.96
CA MET A 1 23.43 -13.38 14.17
C MET A 1 23.81 -13.36 12.70
N ASN A 2 23.40 -14.35 11.91
CA ASN A 2 23.62 -14.31 10.46
C ASN A 2 22.87 -13.10 9.91
N ARG A 3 23.60 -12.21 9.21
CA ARG A 3 23.05 -11.03 8.58
C ARG A 3 22.20 -11.53 7.41
N ARG A 4 20.87 -11.31 7.44
CA ARG A 4 19.97 -11.70 6.33
C ARG A 4 20.46 -11.06 5.04
N HIS A 5 20.45 -11.80 3.94
CA HIS A 5 20.80 -11.27 2.63
C HIS A 5 19.71 -10.27 2.19
N ARG A 6 20.13 -9.01 1.92
CA ARG A 6 19.23 -7.97 1.41
C ARG A 6 19.11 -8.13 -0.10
N ILE A 7 17.89 -8.30 -0.58
CA ILE A 7 17.55 -8.45 -2.00
C ILE A 7 17.31 -7.10 -2.65
N TYR A 8 16.52 -6.24 -1.98
CA TYR A 8 16.11 -4.95 -2.52
C TYR A 8 15.88 -3.94 -1.39
N GLU A 9 16.16 -2.67 -1.67
CA GLU A 9 15.79 -1.56 -0.80
C GLU A 9 15.09 -0.47 -1.61
N GLY A 10 13.82 -0.21 -1.25
CA GLY A 10 13.02 0.87 -1.79
C GLY A 10 12.90 2.07 -0.84
N LYS A 11 12.06 3.01 -1.21
CA LYS A 11 11.82 4.26 -0.46
C LYS A 11 11.30 4.01 0.97
N ALA A 12 10.36 3.07 1.13
CA ALA A 12 9.69 2.80 2.41
C ALA A 12 9.90 1.37 2.95
N LYS A 13 10.52 0.48 2.19
CA LYS A 13 10.66 -0.95 2.52
C LYS A 13 12.03 -1.50 2.14
N ILE A 14 12.39 -2.60 2.81
CA ILE A 14 13.54 -3.43 2.46
C ILE A 14 13.05 -4.87 2.33
N LEU A 15 13.49 -5.56 1.28
CA LEU A 15 13.26 -7.00 1.11
C LEU A 15 14.52 -7.76 1.45
N TYR A 16 14.36 -8.76 2.30
CA TYR A 16 15.39 -9.73 2.64
C TYR A 16 14.97 -11.12 2.19
N GLU A 17 15.94 -11.98 1.97
CA GLU A 17 15.71 -13.41 1.75
C GLU A 17 14.93 -14.02 2.91
N GLY A 18 13.90 -14.79 2.60
CA GLY A 18 13.05 -15.46 3.56
C GLY A 18 13.67 -16.75 4.10
N PRO A 19 13.07 -17.35 5.12
CA PRO A 19 13.57 -18.59 5.73
C PRO A 19 13.37 -19.82 4.83
N GLU A 20 12.44 -19.75 3.88
CA GLU A 20 12.12 -20.85 2.96
C GLU A 20 12.25 -20.36 1.52
N PRO A 21 12.66 -21.24 0.57
CA PRO A 21 12.67 -20.92 -0.85
C PRO A 21 11.32 -20.35 -1.30
N GLY A 22 11.34 -19.35 -2.18
CA GLY A 22 10.11 -18.71 -2.66
C GLY A 22 9.45 -17.76 -1.64
N THR A 23 10.16 -17.38 -0.57
CA THR A 23 9.68 -16.39 0.41
C THR A 23 10.64 -15.23 0.58
N TYR A 24 10.09 -14.06 0.96
CA TYR A 24 10.84 -12.88 1.35
C TYR A 24 10.37 -12.37 2.71
N ILE A 25 11.26 -11.61 3.38
CA ILE A 25 10.90 -10.82 4.55
C ILE A 25 10.85 -9.37 4.12
N GLN A 26 9.68 -8.76 4.22
CA GLN A 26 9.44 -7.35 3.95
C GLN A 26 9.55 -6.55 5.24
N PHE A 27 10.53 -5.66 5.32
CA PHE A 27 10.74 -4.73 6.43
C PHE A 27 10.16 -3.36 6.11
N PHE A 28 9.36 -2.80 7.00
CA PHE A 28 8.74 -1.48 6.89
C PHE A 28 9.62 -0.43 7.57
N LYS A 29 10.10 0.53 6.76
CA LYS A 29 10.94 1.65 7.21
C LYS A 29 10.08 2.77 7.79
N ASP A 30 10.71 3.61 8.61
CA ASP A 30 10.10 4.87 9.09
C ASP A 30 10.27 6.03 8.12
N ASP A 31 10.95 5.80 7.01
CA ASP A 31 11.17 6.79 5.96
C ASP A 31 9.84 7.20 5.32
N ALA A 32 9.55 8.50 5.35
CA ALA A 32 8.49 9.14 4.60
C ALA A 32 9.12 9.92 3.44
N THR A 33 8.75 9.59 2.21
CA THR A 33 9.24 10.28 1.01
C THR A 33 8.07 10.83 0.20
N ALA A 34 8.27 11.97 -0.45
CA ALA A 34 7.32 12.55 -1.38
C ALA A 34 8.04 13.20 -2.57
N PHE A 35 7.31 13.41 -3.67
CA PHE A 35 7.80 14.09 -4.87
C PHE A 35 9.10 13.45 -5.39
N ASN A 36 9.06 12.14 -5.60
CA ASN A 36 10.19 11.33 -6.05
C ASN A 36 11.45 11.52 -5.18
N ALA A 37 11.30 11.34 -3.87
CA ALA A 37 12.31 11.48 -2.82
C ALA A 37 12.91 12.91 -2.67
N LYS A 38 12.39 13.93 -3.35
CA LYS A 38 12.79 15.34 -3.12
C LYS A 38 12.46 15.82 -1.69
N LYS A 39 11.47 15.19 -1.05
CA LYS A 39 11.14 15.40 0.35
C LYS A 39 11.31 14.08 1.09
N HIS A 40 12.09 14.08 2.16
CA HIS A 40 12.37 12.89 2.97
C HIS A 40 12.46 13.27 4.45
N GLU A 41 11.86 12.44 5.30
CA GLU A 41 11.90 12.54 6.75
C GLU A 41 11.78 11.15 7.36
N ILE A 42 12.41 10.93 8.50
CA ILE A 42 12.23 9.70 9.30
C ILE A 42 11.18 9.98 10.36
N ILE A 43 10.06 9.29 10.30
CA ILE A 43 8.92 9.45 11.21
C ILE A 43 8.80 8.20 12.07
N ASP A 44 9.27 8.31 13.32
CA ASP A 44 9.33 7.16 14.23
C ASP A 44 7.95 6.50 14.40
N GLY A 45 7.95 5.16 14.28
CA GLY A 45 6.75 4.34 14.41
C GLY A 45 5.88 4.24 13.15
N LYS A 46 6.17 4.99 12.06
CA LYS A 46 5.39 4.91 10.82
C LYS A 46 5.39 3.51 10.23
N GLY A 47 6.56 2.88 10.14
CA GLY A 47 6.71 1.52 9.61
C GLY A 47 5.96 0.49 10.45
N VAL A 48 5.92 0.66 11.77
CA VAL A 48 5.15 -0.22 12.68
C VAL A 48 3.65 -0.15 12.37
N LEU A 49 3.12 1.07 12.21
CA LEU A 49 1.70 1.26 11.91
C LEU A 49 1.33 0.72 10.52
N ASN A 50 2.14 1.02 9.51
CA ASN A 50 1.92 0.52 8.15
C ASN A 50 1.95 -1.01 8.11
N ASN A 51 2.91 -1.65 8.79
CA ASN A 51 2.99 -3.11 8.91
C ASN A 51 1.71 -3.71 9.51
N ARG A 52 1.20 -3.14 10.63
CA ARG A 52 0.01 -3.63 11.32
C ARG A 52 -1.28 -3.40 10.51
N ILE A 53 -1.42 -2.23 9.88
CA ILE A 53 -2.59 -1.90 9.05
C ILE A 53 -2.61 -2.79 7.80
N SER A 54 -1.45 -2.95 7.14
CA SER A 54 -1.33 -3.81 5.97
C SER A 54 -1.65 -5.27 6.32
N GLU A 55 -1.09 -5.82 7.41
CA GLU A 55 -1.45 -7.16 7.91
C GLU A 55 -2.97 -7.32 8.10
N HIS A 56 -3.60 -6.37 8.77
CA HIS A 56 -5.04 -6.41 9.04
C HIS A 56 -5.84 -6.49 7.74
N ILE A 57 -5.52 -5.62 6.78
CA ILE A 57 -6.21 -5.58 5.48
C ILE A 57 -5.96 -6.87 4.69
N PHE A 58 -4.70 -7.33 4.57
CA PHE A 58 -4.36 -8.53 3.81
C PHE A 58 -5.01 -9.80 4.39
N ASN A 59 -5.12 -9.91 5.72
CA ASN A 59 -5.84 -11.01 6.37
C ASN A 59 -7.33 -11.02 5.99
N HIS A 60 -7.98 -9.86 5.92
CA HIS A 60 -9.38 -9.78 5.50
C HIS A 60 -9.55 -10.11 4.01
N LEU A 61 -8.68 -9.58 3.15
CA LEU A 61 -8.68 -9.88 1.72
C LEU A 61 -8.50 -11.38 1.47
N GLY A 62 -7.59 -12.04 2.20
CA GLY A 62 -7.38 -13.49 2.12
C GLY A 62 -8.62 -14.29 2.51
N ARG A 63 -9.36 -13.87 3.56
CA ARG A 63 -10.64 -14.51 3.96
C ARG A 63 -11.73 -14.36 2.89
N LEU A 64 -11.67 -13.32 2.07
CA LEU A 64 -12.58 -13.10 0.94
C LEU A 64 -12.13 -13.82 -0.34
N GLY A 65 -11.06 -14.63 -0.28
CA GLY A 65 -10.52 -15.34 -1.42
C GLY A 65 -9.83 -14.45 -2.43
N ILE A 66 -9.36 -13.26 -2.03
CA ILE A 66 -8.50 -12.42 -2.86
C ILE A 66 -7.06 -12.92 -2.70
N PRO A 67 -6.39 -13.34 -3.80
CA PRO A 67 -5.04 -13.86 -3.72
C PRO A 67 -4.05 -12.73 -3.40
N THR A 68 -3.17 -12.99 -2.42
CA THR A 68 -2.16 -12.02 -1.99
C THR A 68 -0.81 -12.70 -1.78
N HIS A 69 0.26 -11.92 -1.79
CA HIS A 69 1.60 -12.38 -1.45
C HIS A 69 1.81 -12.56 0.06
N PHE A 70 0.93 -12.00 0.89
CA PHE A 70 1.07 -11.99 2.34
C PHE A 70 0.93 -13.39 2.95
N ILE A 71 1.85 -13.77 3.85
CA ILE A 71 1.80 -15.02 4.62
C ILE A 71 1.45 -14.73 6.06
N LYS A 72 2.29 -13.94 6.75
CA LYS A 72 2.08 -13.57 8.16
C LYS A 72 2.98 -12.41 8.59
N ARG A 73 2.59 -11.70 9.63
CA ARG A 73 3.49 -10.76 10.31
C ARG A 73 4.46 -11.52 11.21
N ILE A 74 5.74 -11.18 11.14
CA ILE A 74 6.80 -11.78 11.94
C ILE A 74 6.98 -11.01 13.25
N ASN A 75 7.05 -9.69 13.16
CA ASN A 75 7.24 -8.78 14.29
C ASN A 75 6.65 -7.40 14.01
N MET A 76 7.01 -6.39 14.80
CA MET A 76 6.46 -5.05 14.68
C MET A 76 6.73 -4.38 13.32
N ARG A 77 7.79 -4.77 12.60
CA ARG A 77 8.22 -4.13 11.36
C ARG A 77 8.36 -5.09 10.17
N GLU A 78 8.14 -6.38 10.38
CA GLU A 78 8.44 -7.38 9.36
C GLU A 78 7.24 -8.28 9.07
N GLN A 79 7.06 -8.57 7.79
CA GLN A 79 6.12 -9.56 7.27
C GLN A 79 6.87 -10.63 6.49
N LEU A 80 6.42 -11.87 6.59
CA LEU A 80 6.77 -12.93 5.66
C LEU A 80 5.80 -12.87 4.48
N ILE A 81 6.35 -12.83 3.28
CA ILE A 81 5.60 -12.76 2.03
C ILE A 81 6.11 -13.81 1.06
N LYS A 82 5.27 -14.21 0.11
CA LYS A 82 5.67 -15.02 -1.05
C LYS A 82 6.53 -14.18 -1.98
N ALA A 83 7.57 -14.78 -2.55
CA ALA A 83 8.32 -14.18 -3.64
C ALA A 83 7.43 -14.17 -4.89
N VAL A 84 7.27 -12.99 -5.48
CA VAL A 84 6.47 -12.79 -6.69
C VAL A 84 7.28 -12.00 -7.71
N GLU A 85 7.04 -12.26 -8.98
CA GLU A 85 7.55 -11.41 -10.06
C GLU A 85 6.63 -10.19 -10.18
N ILE A 86 7.11 -9.03 -9.72
CA ILE A 86 6.32 -7.79 -9.74
C ILE A 86 6.08 -7.36 -11.18
N ILE A 87 4.81 -7.14 -11.53
CA ILE A 87 4.43 -6.47 -12.76
C ILE A 87 4.80 -4.99 -12.61
N PRO A 88 5.54 -4.38 -13.55
CA PRO A 88 6.10 -3.03 -13.37
C PRO A 88 5.04 -1.93 -13.53
N LEU A 89 3.91 -2.10 -12.85
CA LEU A 89 2.77 -1.20 -12.87
C LEU A 89 2.34 -0.83 -11.44
N GLU A 90 2.04 0.43 -11.22
CA GLU A 90 1.19 0.88 -10.13
C GLU A 90 -0.24 0.97 -10.63
N VAL A 91 -1.17 0.36 -9.91
CA VAL A 91 -2.61 0.39 -10.21
C VAL A 91 -3.29 1.27 -9.19
N VAL A 92 -3.91 2.35 -9.64
CA VAL A 92 -4.58 3.33 -8.76
C VAL A 92 -6.08 3.28 -8.99
N VAL A 93 -6.84 2.99 -7.92
CA VAL A 93 -8.30 3.08 -7.95
C VAL A 93 -8.73 4.39 -7.29
N ARG A 94 -9.59 5.15 -7.96
CA ARG A 94 -10.07 6.44 -7.50
C ARG A 94 -11.58 6.46 -7.34
N ASN A 95 -12.04 6.84 -6.16
CA ASN A 95 -13.45 6.98 -5.80
C ASN A 95 -13.88 8.44 -5.70
N VAL A 96 -12.91 9.33 -5.44
CA VAL A 96 -13.11 10.77 -5.25
C VAL A 96 -11.99 11.51 -5.97
N ALA A 97 -12.27 12.64 -6.58
CA ALA A 97 -11.27 13.47 -7.22
C ALA A 97 -10.29 14.03 -6.19
N ALA A 98 -9.01 13.67 -6.31
CA ALA A 98 -7.92 14.14 -5.46
C ALA A 98 -6.57 14.03 -6.15
N GLY A 99 -5.57 14.72 -5.60
CA GLY A 99 -4.18 14.59 -6.02
C GLY A 99 -3.95 14.89 -7.50
N SER A 100 -3.31 13.93 -8.22
CA SER A 100 -2.99 14.11 -9.65
C SER A 100 -4.23 14.13 -10.56
N LEU A 101 -5.30 13.39 -10.20
CA LEU A 101 -6.54 13.41 -10.98
C LEU A 101 -7.18 14.81 -11.00
N SER A 102 -7.34 15.44 -9.81
CA SER A 102 -7.88 16.81 -9.72
C SER A 102 -7.06 17.79 -10.52
N LYS A 103 -5.72 17.73 -10.41
CA LYS A 103 -4.83 18.62 -11.16
C LYS A 103 -4.90 18.42 -12.67
N ARG A 104 -4.90 17.16 -13.11
CA ARG A 104 -4.87 16.79 -14.53
C ARG A 104 -6.15 17.14 -15.28
N LEU A 105 -7.30 16.96 -14.60
CA LEU A 105 -8.62 17.19 -15.21
C LEU A 105 -9.31 18.49 -14.74
N GLY A 106 -8.64 19.30 -13.91
CA GLY A 106 -9.21 20.55 -13.40
C GLY A 106 -10.43 20.36 -12.48
N LEU A 107 -10.52 19.20 -11.80
CA LEU A 107 -11.62 18.89 -10.89
C LEU A 107 -11.37 19.47 -9.51
N GLU A 108 -12.42 19.94 -8.85
CA GLU A 108 -12.34 20.33 -7.44
C GLU A 108 -12.00 19.11 -6.57
N GLU A 109 -11.03 19.26 -5.66
CA GLU A 109 -10.65 18.19 -4.74
C GLU A 109 -11.82 17.84 -3.82
N GLY A 110 -12.17 16.57 -3.76
CA GLY A 110 -13.30 16.07 -2.97
C GLY A 110 -14.57 15.85 -3.76
N THR A 111 -14.58 16.15 -5.07
CA THR A 111 -15.71 15.82 -5.95
C THR A 111 -15.88 14.31 -6.04
N PRO A 112 -17.05 13.75 -5.66
CA PRO A 112 -17.32 12.32 -5.83
C PRO A 112 -17.33 11.95 -7.32
N LEU A 113 -16.75 10.81 -7.64
CA LEU A 113 -16.84 10.27 -9.00
C LEU A 113 -18.11 9.44 -9.13
N SER A 114 -18.75 9.47 -10.30
CA SER A 114 -19.96 8.69 -10.57
C SER A 114 -19.71 7.18 -10.59
N GLN A 115 -18.46 6.78 -10.85
CA GLN A 115 -17.95 5.42 -10.77
C GLN A 115 -16.47 5.46 -10.42
N SER A 116 -15.95 4.37 -9.88
CA SER A 116 -14.52 4.25 -9.62
C SER A 116 -13.74 4.23 -10.92
N ILE A 117 -12.59 4.91 -10.94
CA ILE A 117 -11.66 4.94 -12.08
C ILE A 117 -10.45 4.09 -11.72
N ILE A 118 -10.02 3.23 -12.64
CA ILE A 118 -8.75 2.49 -12.53
C ILE A 118 -7.76 3.15 -13.48
N GLU A 119 -6.59 3.48 -12.98
CA GLU A 119 -5.49 4.07 -13.73
C GLU A 119 -4.23 3.23 -13.57
N PHE A 120 -3.43 3.14 -14.64
CA PHE A 120 -2.16 2.45 -14.65
C PHE A 120 -1.01 3.44 -14.76
N TYR A 121 0.06 3.20 -14.00
CA TYR A 121 1.28 3.97 -14.02
C TYR A 121 2.46 3.03 -14.19
N TYR A 122 3.39 3.35 -15.08
CA TYR A 122 4.62 2.57 -15.25
C TYR A 122 5.57 2.87 -14.10
N LYS A 123 5.97 1.83 -13.35
CA LYS A 123 6.91 1.94 -12.22
C LYS A 123 8.31 2.27 -12.71
N ASN A 124 8.61 3.54 -12.82
CA ASN A 124 9.94 4.02 -13.18
C ASN A 124 10.21 5.38 -12.55
N ASP A 125 10.89 5.38 -11.40
CA ASP A 125 11.23 6.59 -10.65
C ASP A 125 11.95 7.65 -11.47
N SER A 126 12.77 7.24 -12.46
CA SER A 126 13.50 8.18 -13.33
C SER A 126 12.60 8.92 -14.31
N LEU A 127 11.39 8.39 -14.55
CA LEU A 127 10.37 8.97 -15.42
C LEU A 127 9.19 9.57 -14.62
N ASP A 128 9.30 9.68 -13.30
CA ASP A 128 8.23 10.14 -12.40
C ASP A 128 6.94 9.29 -12.50
N ASP A 129 7.07 7.98 -12.70
CA ASP A 129 5.98 7.00 -12.79
C ASP A 129 4.84 7.47 -13.73
N PRO A 130 5.07 7.54 -15.07
CA PRO A 130 4.12 8.11 -16.00
C PRO A 130 2.85 7.26 -16.11
N MET A 131 1.70 7.91 -16.27
CA MET A 131 0.45 7.24 -16.57
C MET A 131 0.51 6.59 -17.96
N VAL A 132 0.03 5.36 -18.06
CA VAL A 132 0.06 4.55 -19.28
C VAL A 132 -1.30 3.96 -19.57
N THR A 133 -1.57 3.60 -20.84
CA THR A 133 -2.79 2.92 -21.26
C THR A 133 -2.52 1.41 -21.37
N GLU A 134 -3.59 0.62 -21.52
CA GLU A 134 -3.51 -0.82 -21.74
C GLU A 134 -2.73 -1.16 -23.02
N GLU A 135 -2.83 -0.32 -24.06
CA GLU A 135 -2.07 -0.48 -25.30
C GLU A 135 -0.56 -0.29 -25.06
N HIS A 136 -0.17 0.68 -24.23
CA HIS A 136 1.25 0.82 -23.85
C HIS A 136 1.73 -0.43 -23.12
N ILE A 137 0.95 -0.92 -22.13
CA ILE A 137 1.32 -2.06 -21.29
C ILE A 137 1.54 -3.31 -22.13
N THR A 138 0.61 -3.58 -23.06
CA THR A 138 0.67 -4.77 -23.92
C THR A 138 1.73 -4.64 -25.01
N ALA A 139 1.88 -3.46 -25.63
CA ALA A 139 2.89 -3.21 -26.66
C ALA A 139 4.32 -3.33 -26.15
N PHE A 140 4.57 -2.92 -24.91
CA PHE A 140 5.89 -3.06 -24.28
C PHE A 140 6.08 -4.40 -23.53
N GLY A 141 5.05 -5.26 -23.50
CA GLY A 141 5.15 -6.59 -22.90
C GLY A 141 5.25 -6.58 -21.37
N TRP A 142 4.76 -5.53 -20.70
CA TRP A 142 4.77 -5.47 -19.23
C TRP A 142 3.74 -6.41 -18.62
N ALA A 143 2.58 -6.53 -19.26
CA ALA A 143 1.55 -7.52 -18.97
C ALA A 143 0.81 -7.92 -20.24
N VAL A 144 0.26 -9.14 -20.25
CA VAL A 144 -0.62 -9.60 -21.35
C VAL A 144 -2.08 -9.20 -21.06
N PRO A 145 -2.96 -9.14 -22.09
CA PRO A 145 -4.35 -8.71 -21.89
C PRO A 145 -5.09 -9.46 -20.80
N GLN A 146 -4.89 -10.78 -20.67
CA GLN A 146 -5.54 -11.59 -19.64
C GLN A 146 -5.09 -11.17 -18.22
N GLU A 147 -3.80 -10.87 -18.03
CA GLU A 147 -3.30 -10.39 -16.75
C GLU A 147 -3.88 -9.01 -16.37
N LEU A 148 -4.08 -8.13 -17.37
CA LEU A 148 -4.73 -6.84 -17.15
C LEU A 148 -6.19 -7.01 -16.73
N GLU A 149 -6.92 -7.93 -17.37
CA GLU A 149 -8.30 -8.27 -16.99
C GLU A 149 -8.35 -8.78 -15.54
N ASP A 150 -7.48 -9.71 -15.17
CA ASP A 150 -7.37 -10.23 -13.81
C ASP A 150 -7.05 -9.11 -12.79
N ILE A 151 -6.11 -8.22 -13.11
CA ILE A 151 -5.75 -7.06 -12.29
C ILE A 151 -6.96 -6.15 -12.10
N MET A 152 -7.68 -5.81 -13.17
CA MET A 152 -8.86 -4.94 -13.10
C MET A 152 -9.97 -5.57 -12.25
N GLN A 153 -10.27 -6.85 -12.44
CA GLN A 153 -11.27 -7.56 -11.66
C GLN A 153 -10.90 -7.62 -10.17
N LEU A 154 -9.63 -7.92 -9.84
CA LEU A 154 -9.14 -7.90 -8.48
C LEU A 154 -9.22 -6.48 -7.89
N SER A 155 -8.86 -5.46 -8.66
CA SER A 155 -8.88 -4.05 -8.22
C SER A 155 -10.29 -3.59 -7.85
N VAL A 156 -11.31 -3.95 -8.63
CA VAL A 156 -12.72 -3.65 -8.30
C VAL A 156 -13.12 -4.34 -7.00
N ARG A 157 -12.87 -5.64 -6.86
CA ARG A 157 -13.22 -6.41 -5.66
C ARG A 157 -12.51 -5.88 -4.41
N ILE A 158 -11.24 -5.50 -4.53
CA ILE A 158 -10.47 -4.90 -3.43
C ILE A 158 -11.05 -3.54 -3.07
N ASN A 159 -11.38 -2.71 -4.07
CA ASN A 159 -11.98 -1.39 -3.85
C ASN A 159 -13.31 -1.48 -3.11
N ASP A 160 -14.19 -2.38 -3.51
CA ASP A 160 -15.51 -2.55 -2.89
C ASP A 160 -15.37 -2.96 -1.42
N PHE A 161 -14.48 -3.91 -1.14
CA PHE A 161 -14.19 -4.33 0.23
C PHE A 161 -13.60 -3.18 1.06
N LEU A 162 -12.55 -2.51 0.57
CA LEU A 162 -11.88 -1.45 1.31
C LEU A 162 -12.79 -0.24 1.53
N SER A 163 -13.64 0.11 0.56
CA SER A 163 -14.62 1.19 0.70
C SER A 163 -15.60 0.88 1.84
N GLY A 164 -16.11 -0.35 1.91
CA GLY A 164 -16.97 -0.80 3.00
C GLY A 164 -16.25 -0.85 4.36
N LEU A 165 -15.02 -1.41 4.39
CA LEU A 165 -14.22 -1.50 5.60
C LEU A 165 -13.96 -0.10 6.19
N PHE A 166 -13.47 0.84 5.40
CA PHE A 166 -13.17 2.18 5.88
C PHE A 166 -14.44 2.98 6.23
N ALA A 167 -15.50 2.85 5.43
CA ALA A 167 -16.78 3.51 5.74
C ALA A 167 -17.38 3.05 7.07
N SER A 168 -17.24 1.77 7.42
CA SER A 168 -17.73 1.21 8.69
C SER A 168 -17.09 1.85 9.93
N VAL A 169 -15.94 2.50 9.76
CA VAL A 169 -15.18 3.20 10.82
C VAL A 169 -15.09 4.71 10.59
N ASN A 170 -16.05 5.29 9.85
CA ASN A 170 -16.14 6.73 9.53
C ASN A 170 -14.91 7.28 8.77
N ILE A 171 -14.30 6.48 7.91
CA ILE A 171 -13.21 6.87 7.02
C ILE A 171 -13.68 6.74 5.56
N GLN A 172 -13.47 7.76 4.74
CA GLN A 172 -13.69 7.73 3.30
C GLN A 172 -12.41 7.26 2.60
N LEU A 173 -12.51 6.18 1.83
CA LEU A 173 -11.46 5.79 0.90
C LEU A 173 -11.58 6.66 -0.36
N VAL A 174 -10.64 7.60 -0.51
CA VAL A 174 -10.61 8.55 -1.63
C VAL A 174 -10.00 7.91 -2.87
N ASP A 175 -8.80 7.39 -2.71
CA ASP A 175 -8.09 6.59 -3.70
C ASP A 175 -7.03 5.72 -3.01
N PHE A 176 -6.52 4.74 -3.73
CA PHE A 176 -5.40 3.93 -3.24
C PHE A 176 -4.62 3.31 -4.40
N LYS A 177 -3.35 3.08 -4.13
CA LYS A 177 -2.40 2.44 -5.04
C LYS A 177 -2.20 0.99 -4.64
N MET A 178 -2.14 0.12 -5.64
CA MET A 178 -1.81 -1.30 -5.53
C MET A 178 -0.68 -1.66 -6.46
N GLU A 179 0.02 -2.73 -6.12
CA GLU A 179 0.94 -3.43 -7.00
C GLU A 179 0.55 -4.90 -7.10
N PHE A 180 0.77 -5.49 -8.26
CA PHE A 180 0.47 -6.89 -8.50
C PHE A 180 1.71 -7.63 -8.94
N GLY A 181 1.73 -8.94 -8.68
CA GLY A 181 2.82 -9.80 -9.10
C GLY A 181 2.31 -11.14 -9.60
N ARG A 182 3.15 -11.79 -10.41
CA ARG A 182 2.97 -13.17 -10.84
C ARG A 182 3.48 -14.10 -9.77
N LEU A 183 2.61 -14.92 -9.24
CA LEU A 183 2.97 -15.99 -8.31
C LEU A 183 2.95 -17.31 -9.04
N TRP A 184 4.10 -17.98 -9.07
CA TRP A 184 4.25 -19.31 -9.61
C TRP A 184 4.15 -20.33 -8.48
N GLU A 185 3.18 -21.24 -8.59
CA GLU A 185 3.02 -22.38 -7.70
C GLU A 185 3.01 -23.63 -8.60
N ASP A 186 4.10 -24.37 -8.61
CA ASP A 186 4.39 -25.45 -9.55
C ASP A 186 4.34 -24.93 -11.00
N GLU A 187 3.48 -25.50 -11.85
CA GLU A 187 3.31 -25.09 -13.24
C GLU A 187 2.19 -24.05 -13.46
N THR A 188 1.59 -23.58 -12.37
CA THR A 188 0.46 -22.63 -12.42
C THR A 188 0.91 -21.22 -12.04
N MET A 189 0.61 -20.26 -12.90
CA MET A 189 0.80 -18.83 -12.63
C MET A 189 -0.55 -18.19 -12.28
N ARG A 190 -0.54 -17.34 -11.27
CA ARG A 190 -1.68 -16.49 -10.94
C ARG A 190 -1.26 -15.09 -10.55
N ILE A 191 -2.12 -14.12 -10.84
CA ILE A 191 -1.94 -12.74 -10.39
C ILE A 191 -2.33 -12.63 -8.92
N VAL A 192 -1.47 -12.00 -8.12
CA VAL A 192 -1.72 -11.76 -6.70
C VAL A 192 -1.46 -10.31 -6.34
N LEU A 193 -2.22 -9.79 -5.37
CA LEU A 193 -1.94 -8.49 -4.77
C LEU A 193 -0.62 -8.55 -3.99
N ALA A 194 0.24 -7.59 -4.22
CA ALA A 194 1.56 -7.46 -3.60
C ALA A 194 1.71 -6.11 -2.88
N ASP A 195 2.92 -5.79 -2.48
CA ASP A 195 3.32 -4.56 -1.78
C ASP A 195 2.61 -4.35 -0.44
N GLU A 196 1.90 -3.27 -0.25
CA GLU A 196 1.14 -2.95 0.97
C GLU A 196 -0.17 -2.25 0.63
N ILE A 197 -1.12 -2.32 1.55
CA ILE A 197 -2.24 -1.37 1.64
C ILE A 197 -2.17 -0.71 3.02
N SER A 198 -1.88 0.58 3.02
CA SER A 198 -1.67 1.37 4.23
C SER A 198 -1.98 2.84 3.97
N PRO A 199 -1.95 3.72 4.99
CA PRO A 199 -2.07 5.16 4.76
C PRO A 199 -0.94 5.77 3.92
N ASP A 200 0.16 5.04 3.66
CA ASP A 200 1.20 5.45 2.70
C ASP A 200 0.76 5.27 1.24
N SER A 201 -0.06 4.25 0.96
CA SER A 201 -0.54 3.90 -0.39
C SER A 201 -1.99 4.31 -0.66
N ALA A 202 -2.73 4.80 0.37
CA ALA A 202 -4.13 5.22 0.25
C ALA A 202 -4.32 6.67 0.70
N ARG A 203 -5.31 7.37 0.09
CA ARG A 203 -5.88 8.60 0.65
C ARG A 203 -7.11 8.27 1.45
N LEU A 204 -7.05 8.62 2.72
CA LEU A 204 -8.06 8.35 3.73
C LEU A 204 -8.51 9.65 4.37
N TRP A 205 -9.79 9.96 4.28
CA TRP A 205 -10.35 11.17 4.88
C TRP A 205 -11.41 10.82 5.91
N ASP A 206 -11.43 11.52 7.02
CA ASP A 206 -12.53 11.45 7.97
C ASP A 206 -13.83 11.90 7.28
N ILE A 207 -14.88 11.09 7.36
CA ILE A 207 -16.14 11.35 6.64
C ILE A 207 -16.79 12.66 7.10
N GLN A 208 -16.76 12.94 8.41
CA GLN A 208 -17.46 14.10 8.98
C GLN A 208 -16.65 15.38 8.86
N THR A 209 -15.36 15.33 9.21
CA THR A 209 -14.51 16.52 9.30
C THR A 209 -13.69 16.81 8.06
N ARG A 210 -13.66 15.85 7.11
CA ARG A 210 -12.85 15.87 5.89
C ARG A 210 -11.33 15.98 6.17
N LYS A 211 -10.91 15.73 7.40
CA LYS A 211 -9.48 15.72 7.78
C LYS A 211 -8.77 14.57 7.07
N LYS A 212 -7.60 14.89 6.51
CA LYS A 212 -6.72 13.90 5.86
C LYS A 212 -6.05 13.04 6.93
N MET A 213 -6.11 11.71 6.75
CA MET A 213 -5.58 10.71 7.68
C MET A 213 -4.50 9.85 7.04
N ASP A 214 -3.85 10.36 6.01
CA ASP A 214 -2.94 9.68 5.11
C ASP A 214 -1.66 10.49 4.85
N LYS A 215 -0.83 10.01 3.93
CA LYS A 215 0.47 10.60 3.56
C LYS A 215 0.38 12.00 2.96
N ASP A 216 -0.81 12.47 2.56
CA ASP A 216 -0.97 13.86 2.11
C ASP A 216 -0.66 14.87 3.22
N ARG A 217 -0.77 14.47 4.50
CA ARG A 217 -0.31 15.32 5.62
C ARG A 217 1.19 15.64 5.51
N PHE A 218 2.00 14.65 5.14
CA PHE A 218 3.43 14.84 4.89
C PHE A 218 3.68 15.59 3.58
N ARG A 219 2.98 15.22 2.48
CA ARG A 219 3.14 15.87 1.18
C ARG A 219 2.85 17.36 1.22
N ARG A 220 1.89 17.79 2.06
CA ARG A 220 1.37 19.17 2.14
C ARG A 220 1.79 19.92 3.40
N ASP A 221 2.78 19.44 4.14
CA ASP A 221 3.29 20.06 5.37
C ASP A 221 2.22 20.35 6.45
N MET A 222 1.22 19.45 6.57
CA MET A 222 0.11 19.61 7.51
C MET A 222 0.47 19.17 8.94
N GLY A 223 1.61 18.50 9.13
CA GLY A 223 2.03 17.94 10.41
C GLY A 223 1.16 16.78 10.92
N GLY A 224 1.56 16.16 12.03
CA GLY A 224 0.77 15.15 12.74
C GLY A 224 0.52 13.87 11.95
N LEU A 225 1.44 13.45 11.08
CA LEU A 225 1.30 12.23 10.26
C LEU A 225 1.10 10.99 11.14
N ILE A 226 1.98 10.83 12.15
CA ILE A 226 1.93 9.66 13.03
C ILE A 226 0.60 9.56 13.80
N ASN A 227 0.09 10.70 14.29
CA ASN A 227 -1.20 10.75 14.98
C ASN A 227 -2.36 10.35 14.06
N ALA A 228 -2.31 10.75 12.79
CA ALA A 228 -3.32 10.37 11.80
C ALA A 228 -3.28 8.86 11.51
N TYR A 229 -2.09 8.26 11.38
CA TYR A 229 -1.95 6.81 11.19
C TYR A 229 -2.39 6.02 12.42
N GLN A 230 -2.08 6.51 13.63
CA GLN A 230 -2.58 5.93 14.88
C GLN A 230 -4.10 5.97 14.94
N GLU A 231 -4.71 7.08 14.52
CA GLU A 231 -6.17 7.20 14.48
C GLU A 231 -6.80 6.20 13.51
N VAL A 232 -6.22 6.01 12.30
CA VAL A 232 -6.66 4.96 11.39
C VAL A 232 -6.56 3.58 12.05
N ALA A 233 -5.42 3.27 12.67
CA ALA A 233 -5.21 1.99 13.34
C ALA A 233 -6.17 1.76 14.52
N LYS A 234 -6.49 2.81 15.30
CA LYS A 234 -7.48 2.76 16.38
C LYS A 234 -8.88 2.46 15.85
N ARG A 235 -9.33 3.21 14.85
CA ARG A 235 -10.65 3.00 14.26
C ARG A 235 -10.82 1.62 13.64
N LEU A 236 -9.77 1.06 13.06
CA LEU A 236 -9.74 -0.31 12.55
C LEU A 236 -9.64 -1.37 13.67
N GLY A 237 -9.57 -0.98 14.95
CA GLY A 237 -9.44 -1.91 16.07
C GLY A 237 -8.07 -2.61 16.15
N ILE A 238 -7.05 -2.08 15.48
CA ILE A 238 -5.70 -2.67 15.43
C ILE A 238 -4.91 -2.35 16.70
N ILE A 239 -5.12 -1.16 17.27
CA ILE A 239 -4.50 -0.70 18.53
C ILE A 239 -5.59 -0.27 19.51
N ASN A 240 -5.40 -0.58 20.79
CA ASN A 240 -6.31 -0.15 21.85
C ASN A 240 -5.93 1.26 22.34
N GLU A 241 -6.91 2.03 22.80
CA GLU A 241 -6.69 3.40 23.33
C GLU A 241 -5.70 3.45 24.51
N ASN A 242 -5.53 2.34 25.23
CA ASN A 242 -4.71 2.23 26.43
C ASN A 242 -3.32 1.59 26.17
N GLU A 243 -2.93 1.31 24.95
CA GLU A 243 -1.61 0.77 24.66
C GLU A 243 -0.65 1.96 24.44
N PRO A 244 0.26 2.27 25.42
CA PRO A 244 1.24 3.34 25.21
C PRO A 244 2.11 2.99 24.01
N PRO A 245 2.60 3.97 23.24
CA PRO A 245 3.54 3.72 22.17
C PRO A 245 4.74 2.96 22.74
N ARG A 246 4.92 1.70 22.32
CA ARG A 246 6.08 0.91 22.76
C ARG A 246 7.32 1.53 22.16
N PRO A 247 8.34 1.86 22.98
CA PRO A 247 9.57 2.46 22.49
C PRO A 247 10.22 1.54 21.44
N SER A 248 10.54 2.10 20.30
CA SER A 248 11.26 1.46 19.19
C SER A 248 12.77 1.39 19.52
N GLY A 249 13.13 0.56 20.50
CA GLY A 249 14.53 0.31 20.83
C GLY A 249 14.77 -1.16 21.17
N PRO A 250 15.96 -1.71 20.88
CA PRO A 250 16.31 -3.04 21.34
C PRO A 250 16.35 -3.04 22.87
N VAL A 251 15.48 -3.84 23.50
CA VAL A 251 15.59 -4.13 24.93
C VAL A 251 16.87 -4.96 25.11
N LEU A 252 17.91 -4.32 25.60
CA LEU A 252 19.07 -5.04 26.13
C LEU A 252 18.59 -5.75 27.40
N VAL A 253 18.32 -7.04 27.28
CA VAL A 253 18.21 -7.93 28.44
C VAL A 253 19.61 -8.12 28.98
N LYS A 254 19.84 -7.63 30.20
CA LYS A 254 21.03 -7.89 30.96
C LYS A 254 21.04 -9.34 31.42
#